data_0c00f17a8bed4630272699b1d4c8cece
#
_entry.id   0c00f17a8bed4630272699b1d4c8cece
#
_cell.length_a   1.000
_cell.length_b   1.000
_cell.length_c   1.000
_cell.angle_alpha   90.00
_cell.angle_beta   90.00
_cell.angle_gamma   90.00
#
_symmetry.space_group_name_H-M   'P 1'
#
loop_
_entity.id
_entity.type
_entity.pdbx_description
1 polymer ?
#
loop_
_entity_poly.entity_id
_entity_poly.type
_entity_poly.pdbx_seq_one_letter_code
_entity_poly.pdbx_strand_id
1 'polypeptide(L)'
;LNQHFTVTKPNEVWVADITYIPTDEGWLYLASMMDLYSRKIVGWHIDCSMKKELVLSALKQAYQRQQPQGSILHHSDRGSQYASNDYQAKLMEYGMKCSMSRKGNCYDNACIESFHGIIKKELIYQTRYKTREEAKKSIFEYIEIFYNNKRIHSATEYFSPSEYERMYYKKGA
;
A
#
# COMPACT_ATOMS: atom_id res chain seq x y z
N LEU A 1 3.57 19.33 5.22
CA LEU A 1 3.13 19.29 3.83
C LEU A 1 1.68 19.74 3.79
N ASN A 2 1.37 20.76 3.00
CA ASN A 2 0.00 21.15 2.72
C ASN A 2 -0.69 20.02 1.96
N GLN A 3 -1.86 19.63 2.41
CA GLN A 3 -2.69 18.44 2.16
C GLN A 3 -3.17 18.20 0.71
N HIS A 4 -2.55 18.79 -0.30
CA HIS A 4 -2.92 18.60 -1.70
C HIS A 4 -1.76 18.00 -2.47
N PHE A 5 -1.64 16.66 -2.41
CA PHE A 5 -0.84 15.95 -3.40
C PHE A 5 -1.63 15.93 -4.71
N THR A 6 -1.40 16.90 -5.57
CA THR A 6 -1.82 16.77 -6.96
C THR A 6 -0.86 15.82 -7.64
N VAL A 7 -1.21 14.54 -7.67
CA VAL A 7 -0.42 13.50 -8.33
C VAL A 7 -0.85 13.43 -9.78
N THR A 8 0.09 13.58 -10.71
CA THR A 8 -0.19 13.69 -12.15
C THR A 8 0.19 12.45 -12.94
N LYS A 9 1.02 11.59 -12.37
CA LYS A 9 1.53 10.36 -13.00
C LYS A 9 1.77 9.24 -11.99
N PRO A 10 1.84 7.98 -12.45
CA PRO A 10 2.26 6.87 -11.60
C PRO A 10 3.65 7.07 -11.01
N ASN A 11 3.86 6.53 -9.82
CA ASN A 11 5.15 6.53 -9.10
C ASN A 11 5.68 7.92 -8.70
N GLU A 12 4.81 8.91 -8.53
CA GLU A 12 5.17 10.19 -7.90
C GLU A 12 5.11 10.11 -6.38
N VAL A 13 4.03 9.54 -5.85
CA VAL A 13 3.79 9.44 -4.40
C VAL A 13 3.29 8.05 -4.06
N TRP A 14 3.99 7.40 -3.14
CA TRP A 14 3.52 6.17 -2.51
C TRP A 14 3.17 6.42 -1.05
N VAL A 15 2.01 5.93 -0.65
CA VAL A 15 1.57 5.95 0.76
C VAL A 15 1.61 4.54 1.34
N ALA A 16 2.03 4.44 2.59
CA ALA A 16 2.20 3.16 3.26
C ALA A 16 1.56 3.16 4.65
N ASP A 17 0.97 2.03 5.00
CA ASP A 17 0.36 1.81 6.31
C ASP A 17 0.27 0.33 6.64
N ILE A 18 0.04 0.00 7.92
CA ILE A 18 -0.14 -1.34 8.42
C ILE A 18 -1.57 -1.52 8.95
N THR A 19 -2.19 -2.63 8.61
CA THR A 19 -3.44 -3.05 9.25
C THR A 19 -3.31 -4.48 9.79
N TYR A 20 -4.26 -4.89 10.63
CA TYR A 20 -4.26 -6.20 11.26
C TYR A 20 -5.49 -7.03 10.84
N ILE A 21 -5.31 -8.34 10.84
CA ILE A 21 -6.27 -9.34 10.36
C ILE A 21 -6.40 -10.42 11.43
N PRO A 22 -7.60 -10.67 11.96
CA PRO A 22 -7.81 -11.73 12.94
C PRO A 22 -7.86 -13.10 12.26
N THR A 23 -7.26 -14.10 12.90
CA THR A 23 -7.43 -15.52 12.58
C THR A 23 -7.60 -16.32 13.87
N ASP A 24 -8.10 -17.56 13.79
CA ASP A 24 -8.22 -18.42 14.97
C ASP A 24 -6.83 -18.82 15.53
N GLU A 25 -5.77 -18.71 14.74
CA GLU A 25 -4.37 -18.91 15.15
C GLU A 25 -3.71 -17.64 15.73
N GLY A 26 -4.41 -16.51 15.76
CA GLY A 26 -3.92 -15.21 16.21
C GLY A 26 -3.84 -14.17 15.10
N TRP A 27 -3.25 -13.02 15.42
CA TRP A 27 -3.16 -11.89 14.51
C TRP A 27 -2.20 -12.11 13.35
N LEU A 28 -2.56 -11.56 12.20
CA LEU A 28 -1.68 -11.24 11.09
C LEU A 28 -1.64 -9.74 10.88
N TYR A 29 -0.53 -9.26 10.37
CA TYR A 29 -0.31 -7.85 10.03
C TYR A 29 -0.05 -7.73 8.54
N LEU A 30 -0.77 -6.83 7.90
CA LEU A 30 -0.63 -6.51 6.48
C LEU A 30 -0.01 -5.12 6.34
N ALA A 31 1.22 -5.04 5.86
CA ALA A 31 1.80 -3.80 5.37
C ALA A 31 1.42 -3.62 3.90
N SER A 32 0.88 -2.48 3.55
CA SER A 32 0.45 -2.13 2.19
C SER A 32 1.12 -0.84 1.74
N MET A 33 1.43 -0.77 0.46
CA MET A 33 1.96 0.42 -0.20
C MET A 33 1.13 0.71 -1.44
N MET A 34 0.59 1.91 -1.53
CA MET A 34 -0.30 2.35 -2.59
C MET A 34 0.31 3.48 -3.40
N ASP A 35 0.26 3.38 -4.72
CA ASP A 35 0.49 4.50 -5.62
C ASP A 35 -0.71 5.44 -5.62
N LEU A 36 -0.50 6.72 -5.30
CA LEU A 36 -1.60 7.68 -5.18
C LEU A 36 -2.25 8.05 -6.51
N TYR A 37 -1.55 7.95 -7.63
CA TYR A 37 -2.12 8.22 -8.93
C TYR A 37 -3.16 7.17 -9.33
N SER A 38 -2.75 5.92 -9.33
CA SER A 38 -3.58 4.80 -9.81
C SER A 38 -4.42 4.14 -8.74
N ARG A 39 -4.18 4.42 -7.46
CA ARG A 39 -4.76 3.70 -6.31
C ARG A 39 -4.34 2.22 -6.25
N LYS A 40 -3.39 1.81 -7.05
CA LYS A 40 -2.86 0.45 -7.10
C LYS A 40 -2.07 0.12 -5.85
N ILE A 41 -2.28 -1.05 -5.29
CA ILE A 41 -1.39 -1.61 -4.26
C ILE A 41 -0.16 -2.15 -4.98
N VAL A 42 0.92 -1.37 -4.92
CA VAL A 42 2.17 -1.65 -5.62
C VAL A 42 3.08 -2.61 -4.87
N GLY A 43 2.95 -2.67 -3.55
CA GLY A 43 3.66 -3.63 -2.71
C GLY A 43 2.88 -3.93 -1.44
N TRP A 44 3.02 -5.14 -0.93
CA TRP A 44 2.41 -5.58 0.31
C TRP A 44 3.12 -6.81 0.88
N HIS A 45 3.03 -6.98 2.18
CA HIS A 45 3.55 -8.16 2.86
C HIS A 45 2.69 -8.50 4.08
N ILE A 46 2.58 -9.78 4.40
CA ILE A 46 1.82 -10.27 5.56
C ILE A 46 2.75 -11.08 6.45
N ASP A 47 2.73 -10.77 7.74
CA ASP A 47 3.46 -11.52 8.75
C ASP A 47 2.64 -11.65 10.05
N CYS A 48 2.99 -12.60 10.90
CA CYS A 48 2.47 -12.74 12.26
C CYS A 48 3.13 -11.77 13.25
N SER A 49 4.14 -11.03 12.84
CA SER A 49 4.89 -10.06 13.63
C SER A 49 4.90 -8.68 12.98
N MET A 50 4.61 -7.64 13.75
CA MET A 50 4.63 -6.25 13.31
C MET A 50 6.01 -5.61 13.52
N LYS A 51 7.05 -6.24 12.97
CA LYS A 51 8.44 -5.75 13.03
C LYS A 51 8.79 -4.96 11.76
N LYS A 52 9.97 -4.32 11.76
CA LYS A 52 10.49 -3.56 10.61
C LYS A 52 10.58 -4.38 9.32
N GLU A 53 10.83 -5.68 9.42
CA GLU A 53 10.93 -6.62 8.29
C GLU A 53 9.62 -6.68 7.49
N LEU A 54 8.47 -6.52 8.14
CA LEU A 54 7.15 -6.47 7.50
C LEU A 54 7.08 -5.33 6.47
N VAL A 55 7.43 -4.12 6.88
CA VAL A 55 7.37 -2.93 6.00
C VAL A 55 8.52 -2.90 4.99
N LEU A 56 9.70 -3.41 5.34
CA LEU A 56 10.82 -3.55 4.42
C LEU A 56 10.50 -4.52 3.27
N SER A 57 9.84 -5.63 3.56
CA SER A 57 9.41 -6.59 2.54
C SER A 57 8.40 -5.98 1.57
N ALA A 58 7.42 -5.22 2.08
CA ALA A 58 6.45 -4.52 1.25
C ALA A 58 7.12 -3.45 0.36
N LEU A 59 8.05 -2.67 0.91
CA LEU A 59 8.81 -1.66 0.16
C LEU A 59 9.67 -2.29 -0.95
N LYS A 60 10.40 -3.34 -0.63
CA LYS A 60 11.24 -4.07 -1.58
C LYS A 60 10.40 -4.64 -2.74
N GLN A 61 9.26 -5.25 -2.42
CA GLN A 61 8.34 -5.77 -3.43
C GLN A 61 7.81 -4.66 -4.34
N ALA A 62 7.38 -3.52 -3.77
CA ALA A 62 6.91 -2.37 -4.54
C ALA A 62 7.97 -1.85 -5.50
N TYR A 63 9.19 -1.64 -5.01
CA TYR A 63 10.30 -1.14 -5.81
C TYR A 63 10.68 -2.09 -6.96
N GLN A 64 10.75 -3.39 -6.68
CA GLN A 64 11.06 -4.41 -7.68
C GLN A 64 10.00 -4.54 -8.77
N ARG A 65 8.72 -4.39 -8.40
CA ARG A 65 7.59 -4.51 -9.35
C ARG A 65 7.43 -3.26 -10.22
N GLN A 66 7.57 -2.09 -9.62
CA GLN A 66 7.31 -0.82 -10.31
C GLN A 66 8.51 -0.28 -11.07
N GLN A 67 9.74 -0.62 -10.67
CA GLN A 67 10.99 -0.15 -11.27
C GLN A 67 10.95 1.36 -11.60
N PRO A 68 10.67 2.22 -10.62
CA PRO A 68 10.42 3.64 -10.86
C PRO A 68 11.63 4.34 -11.45
N GLN A 69 11.42 5.21 -12.45
CA GLN A 69 12.48 5.94 -13.15
C GLN A 69 12.80 7.30 -12.54
N GLY A 70 12.29 7.59 -11.35
CA GLY A 70 12.50 8.88 -10.70
C GLY A 70 12.38 8.80 -9.19
N SER A 71 12.58 9.95 -8.54
CA SER A 71 12.42 10.04 -7.10
C SER A 71 10.95 9.99 -6.70
N ILE A 72 10.60 9.03 -5.86
CA ILE A 72 9.25 8.88 -5.29
C ILE A 72 9.18 9.61 -3.95
N LEU A 73 8.08 10.29 -3.69
CA LEU A 73 7.75 10.74 -2.36
C LEU A 73 7.06 9.59 -1.61
N HIS A 74 7.75 9.00 -0.64
CA HIS A 74 7.18 7.98 0.23
C HIS A 74 6.58 8.63 1.47
N HIS A 75 5.28 8.41 1.70
CA HIS A 75 4.57 8.93 2.86
C HIS A 75 4.04 7.81 3.74
N SER A 76 4.24 7.91 5.05
CA SER A 76 3.72 6.97 6.05
C SER A 76 3.36 7.69 7.34
N ASP A 77 2.74 7.00 8.28
CA ASP A 77 2.65 7.44 9.65
C ASP A 77 4.04 7.43 10.34
N ARG A 78 4.06 7.80 11.62
CA ARG A 78 5.28 7.79 12.45
C ARG A 78 5.44 6.49 13.23
N GLY A 79 4.87 5.39 12.76
CA GLY A 79 5.06 4.08 13.38
C GLY A 79 6.53 3.72 13.50
N SER A 80 6.91 3.02 14.58
CA SER A 80 8.30 2.65 14.86
C SER A 80 8.94 1.84 13.72
N GLN A 81 8.14 1.10 12.95
CA GLN A 81 8.59 0.32 11.80
C GLN A 81 9.11 1.22 10.70
N TYR A 82 8.35 2.29 10.35
CA TYR A 82 8.72 3.27 9.32
C TYR A 82 9.82 4.22 9.79
N ALA A 83 9.89 4.52 11.09
CA ALA A 83 10.92 5.35 11.69
C ALA A 83 12.24 4.60 11.93
N SER A 84 12.30 3.29 11.71
CA SER A 84 13.51 2.50 11.92
C SER A 84 14.64 2.93 10.99
N ASN A 85 15.89 2.87 11.50
CA ASN A 85 17.07 3.23 10.72
C ASN A 85 17.19 2.39 9.44
N ASP A 86 16.85 1.10 9.50
CA ASP A 86 16.93 0.20 8.34
C ASP A 86 15.93 0.60 7.25
N TYR A 87 14.71 1.01 7.64
CA TYR A 87 13.71 1.46 6.70
C TYR A 87 14.12 2.78 6.04
N GLN A 88 14.60 3.74 6.84
CA GLN A 88 15.08 5.03 6.34
C GLN A 88 16.30 4.85 5.42
N ALA A 89 17.24 3.97 5.77
CA ALA A 89 18.39 3.64 4.92
C ALA A 89 17.94 3.03 3.58
N LYS A 90 16.92 2.17 3.59
CA LYS A 90 16.37 1.57 2.37
C LYS A 90 15.66 2.59 1.47
N LEU A 91 14.94 3.55 2.03
CA LEU A 91 14.36 4.65 1.26
C LEU A 91 15.46 5.48 0.58
N MET A 92 16.55 5.78 1.29
CA MET A 92 17.69 6.51 0.73
C MET A 92 18.38 5.71 -0.38
N GLU A 93 18.60 4.41 -0.18
CA GLU A 93 19.16 3.51 -1.20
C GLU A 93 18.34 3.52 -2.49
N TYR A 94 17.01 3.60 -2.37
CA TYR A 94 16.09 3.67 -3.51
C TYR A 94 15.88 5.10 -4.06
N GLY A 95 16.59 6.09 -3.53
CA GLY A 95 16.45 7.48 -3.96
C GLY A 95 15.09 8.12 -3.66
N MET A 96 14.37 7.58 -2.67
CA MET A 96 13.06 8.06 -2.28
C MET A 96 13.16 9.20 -1.28
N LYS A 97 12.23 10.15 -1.39
CA LYS A 97 12.05 11.22 -0.39
C LYS A 97 11.09 10.75 0.68
N CYS A 98 11.51 10.82 1.95
CA CYS A 98 10.65 10.45 3.06
C CYS A 98 9.78 11.62 3.51
N SER A 99 8.50 11.34 3.71
CA SER A 99 7.54 12.22 4.36
C SER A 99 6.77 11.42 5.42
N MET A 100 6.59 11.98 6.59
CA MET A 100 5.82 11.35 7.66
C MET A 100 4.68 12.28 8.10
N SER A 101 3.52 11.70 8.38
CA SER A 101 2.37 12.42 8.92
C SER A 101 2.76 13.19 10.19
N ARG A 102 2.15 14.34 10.41
CA ARG A 102 2.22 15.00 11.72
C ARG A 102 1.47 14.15 12.74
N LYS A 103 1.93 14.14 14.00
CA LYS A 103 1.26 13.41 15.08
C LYS A 103 -0.21 13.84 15.16
N GLY A 104 -1.14 12.90 14.93
CA GLY A 104 -2.58 13.15 14.99
C GLY A 104 -3.24 13.69 13.70
N ASN A 105 -2.53 13.76 12.57
CA ASN A 105 -3.12 14.18 11.29
C ASN A 105 -3.41 12.97 10.39
N CYS A 106 -4.64 12.46 10.45
CA CYS A 106 -5.12 11.31 9.67
C CYS A 106 -5.37 11.62 8.18
N TYR A 107 -5.45 12.89 7.78
CA TYR A 107 -5.77 13.25 6.39
C TYR A 107 -4.67 12.93 5.39
N ASP A 108 -3.42 12.90 5.85
CA ASP A 108 -2.27 12.67 4.99
C ASP A 108 -2.19 11.20 4.50
N ASN A 109 -2.86 10.27 5.22
CA ASN A 109 -2.85 8.83 4.91
C ASN A 109 -4.24 8.27 4.53
N ALA A 110 -5.22 9.15 4.33
CA ALA A 110 -6.63 8.78 4.12
C ALA A 110 -6.85 7.79 2.97
N CYS A 111 -6.03 7.83 1.92
CA CYS A 111 -6.19 6.94 0.78
C CYS A 111 -5.85 5.49 1.10
N ILE A 112 -4.77 5.25 1.83
CA ILE A 112 -4.39 3.89 2.24
C ILE A 112 -5.29 3.38 3.38
N GLU A 113 -5.71 4.25 4.28
CA GLU A 113 -6.70 3.94 5.32
C GLU A 113 -8.05 3.55 4.70
N SER A 114 -8.46 4.25 3.63
CA SER A 114 -9.65 3.89 2.85
C SER A 114 -9.52 2.48 2.25
N PHE A 115 -8.36 2.13 1.66
CA PHE A 115 -8.11 0.77 1.18
C PHE A 115 -8.23 -0.26 2.30
N HIS A 116 -7.63 0.00 3.47
CA HIS A 116 -7.75 -0.89 4.62
C HIS A 116 -9.20 -1.06 5.08
N GLY A 117 -9.98 0.03 5.07
CA GLY A 117 -11.42 -0.03 5.35
C GLY A 117 -12.19 -0.88 4.32
N ILE A 118 -11.85 -0.74 3.06
CA ILE A 118 -12.46 -1.50 1.95
C ILE A 118 -12.16 -2.99 2.08
N ILE A 119 -10.91 -3.39 2.19
CA ILE A 119 -10.56 -4.82 2.30
C ILE A 119 -11.15 -5.46 3.57
N LYS A 120 -11.23 -4.70 4.66
CA LYS A 120 -11.91 -5.18 5.88
C LYS A 120 -13.39 -5.43 5.64
N LYS A 121 -14.10 -4.51 5.01
CA LYS A 121 -15.54 -4.62 4.75
C LYS A 121 -15.87 -5.67 3.69
N GLU A 122 -15.11 -5.70 2.60
CA GLU A 122 -15.41 -6.55 1.45
C GLU A 122 -14.91 -8.00 1.65
N LEU A 123 -13.89 -8.21 2.47
CA LEU A 123 -13.27 -9.53 2.64
C LEU A 123 -13.17 -9.96 4.11
N ILE A 124 -12.42 -9.23 4.94
CA ILE A 124 -11.96 -9.75 6.23
C ILE A 124 -13.12 -9.96 7.19
N TYR A 125 -14.09 -9.04 7.26
CA TYR A 125 -15.26 -9.16 8.14
C TYR A 125 -16.31 -10.14 7.61
N GLN A 126 -16.20 -10.55 6.35
CA GLN A 126 -17.10 -11.54 5.75
C GLN A 126 -16.59 -12.98 5.92
N THR A 127 -15.37 -13.17 6.40
CA THR A 127 -14.71 -14.47 6.46
C THR A 127 -14.09 -14.71 7.83
N ARG A 128 -14.41 -15.86 8.44
CA ARG A 128 -13.68 -16.34 9.61
C ARG A 128 -12.52 -17.22 9.14
N TYR A 129 -11.30 -16.74 9.28
CA TYR A 129 -10.10 -17.49 8.94
C TYR A 129 -9.73 -18.43 10.06
N LYS A 130 -9.74 -19.73 9.82
CA LYS A 130 -9.28 -20.75 10.78
C LYS A 130 -7.77 -20.72 10.93
N THR A 131 -7.06 -20.54 9.82
CA THR A 131 -5.60 -20.53 9.78
C THR A 131 -5.04 -19.23 9.19
N ARG A 132 -3.79 -18.93 9.52
CA ARG A 132 -3.05 -17.82 8.93
C ARG A 132 -2.83 -18.00 7.43
N GLU A 133 -2.66 -19.25 6.97
CA GLU A 133 -2.46 -19.57 5.55
C GLU A 133 -3.73 -19.31 4.73
N GLU A 134 -4.91 -19.65 5.25
CA GLU A 134 -6.18 -19.29 4.61
C GLU A 134 -6.32 -17.78 4.43
N ALA A 135 -5.99 -17.01 5.47
CA ALA A 135 -6.04 -15.54 5.40
C ALA A 135 -5.05 -15.00 4.38
N LYS A 136 -3.81 -15.47 4.37
CA LYS A 136 -2.78 -15.04 3.41
C LYS A 136 -3.20 -15.29 1.97
N LYS A 137 -3.72 -16.49 1.67
CA LYS A 137 -4.22 -16.85 0.33
C LYS A 137 -5.37 -15.95 -0.10
N SER A 138 -6.35 -15.76 0.77
CA SER A 138 -7.53 -14.92 0.53
C SER A 138 -7.15 -13.47 0.23
N ILE A 139 -6.20 -12.90 1.00
CA ILE A 139 -5.73 -11.54 0.82
C ILE A 139 -4.90 -11.40 -0.46
N PHE A 140 -4.07 -12.39 -0.78
CA PHE A 140 -3.35 -12.43 -2.06
C PHE A 140 -4.33 -12.36 -3.23
N GLU A 141 -5.34 -13.22 -3.26
CA GLU A 141 -6.35 -13.25 -4.31
C GLU A 141 -7.12 -11.92 -4.39
N TYR A 142 -7.47 -11.35 -3.23
CA TYR A 142 -8.16 -10.07 -3.18
C TYR A 142 -7.31 -8.93 -3.76
N ILE A 143 -6.06 -8.77 -3.32
CA ILE A 143 -5.21 -7.65 -3.77
C ILE A 143 -4.79 -7.82 -5.22
N GLU A 144 -4.23 -8.98 -5.58
CA GLU A 144 -3.59 -9.18 -6.88
C GLU A 144 -4.60 -9.43 -8.00
N ILE A 145 -5.68 -10.16 -7.73
CA ILE A 145 -6.64 -10.52 -8.78
C ILE A 145 -7.81 -9.56 -8.82
N PHE A 146 -8.39 -9.25 -7.67
CA PHE A 146 -9.62 -8.46 -7.64
C PHE A 146 -9.34 -6.96 -7.52
N TYR A 147 -8.72 -6.49 -6.44
CA TYR A 147 -8.57 -5.06 -6.15
C TYR A 147 -7.78 -4.33 -7.25
N ASN A 148 -6.60 -4.81 -7.58
CA ASN A 148 -5.75 -4.14 -8.56
C ASN A 148 -6.26 -4.26 -10.00
N ASN A 149 -6.93 -5.35 -10.36
CA ASN A 149 -7.22 -5.67 -11.76
C ASN A 149 -8.69 -5.66 -12.16
N LYS A 150 -9.62 -5.72 -11.20
CA LYS A 150 -11.07 -5.81 -11.48
C LYS A 150 -11.89 -4.76 -10.75
N ARG A 151 -11.50 -4.39 -9.53
CA ARG A 151 -12.27 -3.46 -8.72
C ARG A 151 -12.17 -2.05 -9.30
N ILE A 152 -13.32 -1.47 -9.67
CA ILE A 152 -13.41 -0.10 -10.17
C ILE A 152 -13.41 0.92 -9.01
N HIS A 153 -12.87 2.11 -9.27
CA HIS A 153 -12.81 3.20 -8.32
C HIS A 153 -13.27 4.51 -8.96
N SER A 154 -14.03 5.30 -8.22
CA SER A 154 -14.44 6.64 -8.68
C SER A 154 -13.25 7.58 -8.86
N ALA A 155 -12.21 7.45 -8.02
CA ALA A 155 -11.00 8.26 -8.11
C ALA A 155 -10.12 7.94 -9.35
N THR A 156 -10.40 6.87 -10.06
CA THR A 156 -9.72 6.42 -11.28
C THR A 156 -10.69 6.34 -12.47
N GLU A 157 -11.64 7.27 -12.51
CA GLU A 157 -12.65 7.35 -13.60
C GLU A 157 -13.40 6.02 -13.81
N TYR A 158 -13.63 5.26 -12.73
CA TYR A 158 -14.26 3.93 -12.72
C TYR A 158 -13.48 2.84 -13.47
N PHE A 159 -12.17 3.03 -13.70
CA PHE A 159 -11.29 1.94 -14.11
C PHE A 159 -10.71 1.21 -12.91
N SER A 160 -10.18 0.01 -13.12
CA SER A 160 -9.38 -0.66 -12.10
C SER A 160 -8.02 0.03 -11.95
N PRO A 161 -7.36 -0.06 -10.79
CA PRO A 161 -6.04 0.55 -10.56
C PRO A 161 -5.01 0.22 -11.64
N SER A 162 -4.90 -1.05 -12.02
CA SER A 162 -3.94 -1.49 -13.06
C SER A 162 -4.30 -0.99 -14.45
N GLU A 163 -5.59 -0.87 -14.74
CA GLU A 163 -6.07 -0.37 -16.03
C GLU A 163 -5.82 1.13 -16.16
N TYR A 164 -6.09 1.90 -15.10
CA TYR A 164 -5.84 3.33 -15.05
C TYR A 164 -4.34 3.65 -15.17
N GLU A 165 -3.47 2.89 -14.50
CA GLU A 165 -2.02 2.98 -14.67
C GLU A 165 -1.58 2.71 -16.12
N ARG A 166 -2.11 1.65 -16.75
CA ARG A 166 -1.79 1.33 -18.16
C ARG A 166 -2.24 2.41 -19.13
N MET A 167 -3.36 3.07 -18.89
CA MET A 167 -3.85 4.17 -19.73
C MET A 167 -2.88 5.35 -19.74
N TYR A 168 -2.26 5.65 -18.59
CA TYR A 168 -1.23 6.70 -18.54
C TYR A 168 -0.08 6.41 -19.49
N TYR A 169 0.48 5.21 -19.42
CA TYR A 169 1.62 4.83 -20.27
C TYR A 169 1.27 4.73 -21.76
N LYS A 170 0.03 4.36 -22.09
CA LYS A 170 -0.43 4.35 -23.49
C LYS A 170 -0.61 5.75 -24.08
N LYS A 171 -0.98 6.76 -23.28
CA LYS A 171 -1.12 8.15 -23.74
C LYS A 171 0.23 8.84 -23.96
N GLY A 172 1.31 8.34 -23.35
CA GLY A 172 2.67 8.88 -23.48
C GLY A 172 3.54 8.18 -24.55
N ALA A 173 3.01 7.14 -25.19
CA ALA A 173 3.64 6.42 -26.30
C ALA A 173 3.06 6.89 -27.62
#